data_5408d41e96ed680600741bf78876c90b
#
_entry.id   5408d41e96ed680600741bf78876c90b
#
_cell.length_a   1.000
_cell.length_b   1.000
_cell.length_c   1.000
_cell.angle_alpha   90.00
_cell.angle_beta   90.00
_cell.angle_gamma   90.00
#
_symmetry.space_group_name_H-M   'P 1'
#
loop_
_entity.id
_entity.type
_entity.pdbx_description
1 polymer ?
#
loop_
_entity_poly.entity_id
_entity_poly.type
_entity_poly.pdbx_seq_one_letter_code
_entity_poly.pdbx_strand_id
1 'polypeptide(L)'
;SGAAGAFFNLGERWGIQTIQTQFGGIAQSLPAPHWPVLPFSEWRTLFSAALTIAVLGAIESLLCAVVADGMIDDRHDSNQELMAQGIANAASAFFGGMPVTGVLARTATNVRSGARTPVAGMIHAATLLLILLLAAPLAKHIPMAALSAVLVVVALRMGEWHQFRLLSHWPKSDVAVFLCAFILTVTVDLPMAVGTSLILASALLVKRLSEATKVS
;
A
#
# COMPACT_ATOMS: atom_id res chain seq x y z
N SER A 1 -15.60 -35.14 12.95
CA SER A 1 -15.75 -33.81 13.60
C SER A 1 -14.77 -33.57 14.77
N GLY A 2 -14.13 -34.61 15.35
CA GLY A 2 -13.23 -34.47 16.50
C GLY A 2 -11.83 -33.94 16.17
N ALA A 3 -11.21 -34.35 15.07
CA ALA A 3 -9.81 -33.97 14.74
C ALA A 3 -9.68 -32.50 14.33
N ALA A 4 -10.63 -31.97 13.57
CA ALA A 4 -10.64 -30.53 13.21
C ALA A 4 -10.87 -29.65 14.45
N GLY A 5 -11.79 -30.03 15.35
CA GLY A 5 -12.02 -29.33 16.62
C GLY A 5 -10.79 -29.34 17.54
N ALA A 6 -10.05 -30.47 17.59
CA ALA A 6 -8.83 -30.59 18.37
C ALA A 6 -7.71 -29.70 17.79
N PHE A 7 -7.60 -29.58 16.47
CA PHE A 7 -6.61 -28.72 15.82
C PHE A 7 -6.91 -27.22 16.06
N PHE A 8 -8.19 -26.85 16.07
CA PHE A 8 -8.61 -25.46 16.35
C PHE A 8 -8.50 -25.08 17.84
N ASN A 9 -8.60 -26.04 18.76
CA ASN A 9 -8.41 -25.82 20.21
C ASN A 9 -6.94 -25.85 20.67
N LEU A 10 -6.00 -26.22 19.81
CA LEU A 10 -4.57 -26.18 20.14
C LEU A 10 -4.10 -24.77 20.48
N GLY A 11 -4.68 -23.74 19.86
CA GLY A 11 -4.37 -22.33 20.14
C GLY A 11 -4.65 -21.95 21.60
N GLU A 12 -5.78 -22.35 22.16
CA GLU A 12 -6.17 -22.06 23.54
C GLU A 12 -5.34 -22.86 24.55
N ARG A 13 -4.99 -24.09 24.21
CA ARG A 13 -4.16 -24.96 25.10
C ARG A 13 -2.71 -24.51 25.23
N TRP A 14 -2.16 -23.85 24.21
CA TRP A 14 -0.75 -23.43 24.18
C TRP A 14 -0.58 -21.92 24.34
N GLY A 15 -1.63 -21.16 24.67
CA GLY A 15 -1.58 -19.71 24.84
C GLY A 15 -1.23 -18.96 23.53
N ILE A 16 -1.46 -19.58 22.35
CA ILE A 16 -1.17 -18.96 21.06
C ILE A 16 -2.26 -17.94 20.76
N GLN A 17 -1.88 -16.69 20.61
CA GLN A 17 -2.79 -15.62 20.21
C GLN A 17 -3.28 -15.84 18.77
N THR A 18 -4.59 -15.80 18.60
CA THR A 18 -5.28 -15.88 17.29
C THR A 18 -5.94 -14.54 16.97
N ILE A 19 -6.42 -14.39 15.73
CA ILE A 19 -7.21 -13.20 15.34
C ILE A 19 -8.41 -13.03 16.27
N GLN A 20 -9.04 -14.11 16.68
CA GLN A 20 -10.19 -14.03 17.59
C GLN A 20 -9.80 -13.53 18.99
N THR A 21 -8.69 -14.01 19.55
CA THR A 21 -8.27 -13.60 20.90
C THR A 21 -7.77 -12.17 20.94
N GLN A 22 -7.20 -11.67 19.83
CA GLN A 22 -6.62 -10.33 19.77
C GLN A 22 -7.64 -9.26 19.35
N PHE A 23 -8.51 -9.58 18.39
CA PHE A 23 -9.42 -8.60 17.74
C PHE A 23 -10.90 -8.93 17.89
N GLY A 24 -11.27 -10.01 18.59
CA GLY A 24 -12.66 -10.43 18.75
C GLY A 24 -13.26 -11.12 17.50
N GLY A 25 -12.46 -11.33 16.45
CA GLY A 25 -12.89 -11.93 15.20
C GLY A 25 -13.03 -10.93 14.06
N ILE A 26 -13.51 -11.41 12.91
CA ILE A 26 -13.74 -10.61 11.70
C ILE A 26 -15.26 -10.52 11.50
N ALA A 27 -15.78 -9.29 11.37
CA ALA A 27 -17.18 -9.07 11.06
C ALA A 27 -17.54 -9.68 9.69
N GLN A 28 -18.62 -10.46 9.66
CA GLN A 28 -19.13 -11.10 8.43
C GLN A 28 -20.16 -10.26 7.68
N SER A 29 -20.21 -8.98 7.96
CA SER A 29 -21.14 -8.05 7.33
C SER A 29 -20.40 -6.92 6.66
N LEU A 30 -20.95 -6.45 5.55
CA LEU A 30 -20.52 -5.19 4.98
C LEU A 30 -20.82 -4.06 5.96
N PRO A 31 -19.90 -3.13 6.19
CA PRO A 31 -20.18 -1.95 7.00
C PRO A 31 -21.34 -1.17 6.37
N ALA A 32 -22.28 -0.70 7.20
CA ALA A 32 -23.35 0.15 6.72
C ALA A 32 -22.78 1.50 6.25
N PRO A 33 -23.27 2.03 5.13
CA PRO A 33 -22.85 3.35 4.70
C PRO A 33 -23.27 4.39 5.75
N HIS A 34 -22.34 5.26 6.10
CA HIS A 34 -22.59 6.35 7.02
C HIS A 34 -21.90 7.64 6.51
N TRP A 35 -22.48 8.77 6.86
CA TRP A 35 -21.88 10.05 6.51
C TRP A 35 -20.69 10.31 7.44
N PRO A 36 -19.49 10.53 6.92
CA PRO A 36 -18.34 10.81 7.77
C PRO A 36 -18.54 12.12 8.54
N VAL A 37 -18.39 12.05 9.86
CA VAL A 37 -18.45 13.25 10.72
C VAL A 37 -17.06 13.88 10.74
N LEU A 38 -16.95 15.06 10.17
CA LEU A 38 -15.69 15.81 10.13
C LEU A 38 -15.61 16.77 11.33
N PRO A 39 -14.59 16.65 12.19
CA PRO A 39 -14.35 17.62 13.26
C PRO A 39 -13.77 18.92 12.66
N PHE A 40 -14.62 19.88 12.37
CA PHE A 40 -14.20 21.14 11.75
C PHE A 40 -13.21 21.96 12.60
N SER A 41 -13.09 21.69 13.88
CA SER A 41 -12.08 22.30 14.76
C SER A 41 -10.65 21.96 14.38
N GLU A 42 -10.43 20.80 13.75
CA GLU A 42 -9.10 20.27 13.38
C GLU A 42 -8.87 20.31 11.86
N TRP A 43 -9.66 21.08 11.14
CA TRP A 43 -9.68 21.03 9.67
C TRP A 43 -8.30 21.27 9.04
N ARG A 44 -7.46 22.13 9.64
CA ARG A 44 -6.09 22.39 9.12
C ARG A 44 -5.20 21.15 9.16
N THR A 45 -5.23 20.44 10.27
CA THR A 45 -4.46 19.20 10.44
C THR A 45 -4.99 18.11 9.51
N LEU A 46 -6.32 17.96 9.45
CA LEU A 46 -6.98 16.99 8.58
C LEU A 46 -6.72 17.28 7.10
N PHE A 47 -6.78 18.54 6.68
CA PHE A 47 -6.53 18.93 5.29
C PHE A 47 -5.06 18.66 4.90
N SER A 48 -4.11 19.01 5.76
CA SER A 48 -2.69 18.74 5.50
C SER A 48 -2.42 17.24 5.36
N ALA A 49 -2.95 16.43 6.28
CA ALA A 49 -2.82 14.98 6.21
C ALA A 49 -3.50 14.39 4.96
N ALA A 50 -4.72 14.83 4.66
CA ALA A 50 -5.46 14.39 3.48
C ALA A 50 -4.73 14.74 2.18
N LEU A 51 -4.18 15.96 2.07
CA LEU A 51 -3.40 16.36 0.90
C LEU A 51 -2.14 15.50 0.73
N THR A 52 -1.42 15.24 1.82
CA THR A 52 -0.24 14.39 1.78
C THR A 52 -0.57 12.97 1.32
N ILE A 53 -1.64 12.38 1.89
CA ILE A 53 -2.10 11.04 1.50
C ILE A 53 -2.59 11.02 0.05
N ALA A 54 -3.30 12.06 -0.40
CA ALA A 54 -3.78 12.15 -1.77
C ALA A 54 -2.63 12.24 -2.78
N VAL A 55 -1.62 13.07 -2.52
CA VAL A 55 -0.43 13.20 -3.38
C VAL A 55 0.35 11.89 -3.40
N LEU A 56 0.59 11.29 -2.23
CA LEU A 56 1.30 10.01 -2.14
C LEU A 56 0.55 8.91 -2.88
N GLY A 57 -0.76 8.79 -2.66
CA GLY A 57 -1.60 7.80 -3.34
C GLY A 57 -1.64 8.00 -4.85
N ALA A 58 -1.69 9.25 -5.32
CA ALA A 58 -1.65 9.58 -6.75
C ALA A 58 -0.32 9.15 -7.39
N ILE A 59 0.81 9.47 -6.75
CA ILE A 59 2.14 9.06 -7.25
C ILE A 59 2.25 7.54 -7.30
N GLU A 60 1.84 6.86 -6.24
CA GLU A 60 1.94 5.39 -6.14
C GLU A 60 1.03 4.69 -7.17
N SER A 61 -0.22 5.17 -7.35
CA SER A 61 -1.14 4.63 -8.36
C SER A 61 -0.59 4.80 -9.77
N LEU A 62 -0.10 5.99 -10.12
CA LEU A 62 0.50 6.25 -11.44
C LEU A 62 1.77 5.44 -11.66
N LEU A 63 2.62 5.25 -10.65
CA LEU A 63 3.78 4.37 -10.75
C LEU A 63 3.37 2.92 -11.04
N CYS A 64 2.34 2.43 -10.35
CA CYS A 64 1.79 1.09 -10.61
C CYS A 64 1.28 0.96 -12.04
N ALA A 65 0.59 1.97 -12.55
CA ALA A 65 0.07 1.99 -13.90
C ALA A 65 1.19 2.00 -14.95
N VAL A 66 2.21 2.85 -14.77
CA VAL A 66 3.39 2.91 -15.67
C VAL A 66 4.14 1.58 -15.70
N VAL A 67 4.31 0.93 -14.55
CA VAL A 67 4.98 -0.38 -14.49
C VAL A 67 4.14 -1.45 -15.18
N ALA A 68 2.81 -1.43 -15.00
CA ALA A 68 1.91 -2.35 -15.68
C ALA A 68 1.97 -2.16 -17.19
N ASP A 69 1.94 -0.92 -17.68
CA ASP A 69 2.07 -0.59 -19.10
C ASP A 69 3.34 -1.19 -19.72
N GLY A 70 4.49 -0.99 -19.04
CA GLY A 70 5.76 -1.55 -19.49
C GLY A 70 5.80 -3.08 -19.51
N MET A 71 4.91 -3.75 -18.75
CA MET A 71 4.83 -5.21 -18.71
C MET A 71 3.88 -5.80 -19.77
N ILE A 72 2.87 -5.04 -20.22
CA ILE A 72 1.84 -5.52 -21.16
C ILE A 72 1.92 -4.83 -22.51
N ASP A 73 2.84 -3.90 -22.70
CA ASP A 73 3.02 -3.09 -23.91
C ASP A 73 1.74 -2.31 -24.27
N ASP A 74 1.17 -1.63 -23.28
CA ASP A 74 -0.04 -0.83 -23.39
C ASP A 74 0.19 0.57 -22.79
N ARG A 75 -0.80 1.45 -22.83
CA ARG A 75 -0.77 2.78 -22.24
C ARG A 75 -2.05 3.07 -21.47
N HIS A 76 -1.91 3.45 -20.21
CA HIS A 76 -3.02 3.91 -19.40
C HIS A 76 -3.33 5.40 -19.64
N ASP A 77 -4.55 5.81 -19.31
CA ASP A 77 -4.91 7.22 -19.19
C ASP A 77 -4.73 7.65 -17.72
N SER A 78 -3.69 8.46 -17.48
CA SER A 78 -3.35 8.93 -16.14
C SER A 78 -4.48 9.75 -15.48
N ASN A 79 -5.29 10.47 -16.27
CA ASN A 79 -6.41 11.25 -15.72
C ASN A 79 -7.53 10.32 -15.26
N GLN A 80 -7.85 9.29 -16.07
CA GLN A 80 -8.84 8.29 -15.67
C GLN A 80 -8.41 7.51 -14.44
N GLU A 81 -7.12 7.13 -14.35
CA GLU A 81 -6.57 6.44 -13.17
C GLU A 81 -6.75 7.28 -11.90
N LEU A 82 -6.34 8.56 -11.93
CA LEU A 82 -6.48 9.44 -10.78
C LEU A 82 -7.95 9.73 -10.41
N MET A 83 -8.82 9.88 -11.41
CA MET A 83 -10.26 10.04 -11.16
C MET A 83 -10.86 8.78 -10.52
N ALA A 84 -10.54 7.61 -11.05
CA ALA A 84 -11.02 6.34 -10.51
C ALA A 84 -10.53 6.14 -9.06
N GLN A 85 -9.25 6.43 -8.80
CA GLN A 85 -8.65 6.38 -7.46
C GLN A 85 -9.36 7.34 -6.48
N GLY A 86 -9.64 8.57 -6.91
CA GLY A 86 -10.37 9.56 -6.11
C GLY A 86 -11.79 9.09 -5.76
N ILE A 87 -12.54 8.60 -6.76
CA ILE A 87 -13.90 8.08 -6.57
C ILE A 87 -13.89 6.86 -5.64
N ALA A 88 -12.95 5.94 -5.84
CA ALA A 88 -12.83 4.75 -5.00
C ALA A 88 -12.55 5.10 -3.53
N ASN A 89 -11.65 6.06 -3.27
CA ASN A 89 -11.34 6.53 -1.93
C ASN A 89 -12.50 7.30 -1.28
N ALA A 90 -13.21 8.12 -2.05
CA ALA A 90 -14.42 8.77 -1.57
C ALA A 90 -15.51 7.74 -1.21
N ALA A 91 -15.74 6.74 -2.07
CA ALA A 91 -16.67 5.66 -1.78
C ALA A 91 -16.24 4.86 -0.54
N SER A 92 -14.95 4.55 -0.39
CA SER A 92 -14.41 3.87 0.79
C SER A 92 -14.73 4.62 2.09
N ALA A 93 -14.61 5.95 2.09
CA ALA A 93 -14.91 6.78 3.26
C ALA A 93 -16.36 6.67 3.73
N PHE A 94 -17.35 6.51 2.81
CA PHE A 94 -18.76 6.30 3.17
C PHE A 94 -19.01 4.97 3.89
N PHE A 95 -18.13 3.99 3.69
CA PHE A 95 -18.20 2.71 4.38
C PHE A 95 -17.22 2.61 5.55
N GLY A 96 -16.64 3.74 6.00
CA GLY A 96 -15.67 3.78 7.10
C GLY A 96 -14.33 3.13 6.76
N GLY A 97 -14.04 2.98 5.47
CA GLY A 97 -12.76 2.43 4.99
C GLY A 97 -11.63 3.44 5.07
N MET A 98 -10.41 2.92 5.09
CA MET A 98 -9.19 3.72 4.99
C MET A 98 -8.90 4.12 3.54
N PRO A 99 -8.12 5.20 3.31
CA PRO A 99 -7.57 5.50 1.99
C PRO A 99 -6.74 4.33 1.46
N VAL A 100 -6.90 4.05 0.17
CA VAL A 100 -6.20 2.95 -0.52
C VAL A 100 -5.58 3.45 -1.81
N THR A 101 -4.54 2.75 -2.27
CA THR A 101 -3.87 3.02 -3.53
C THR A 101 -3.42 1.71 -4.19
N GLY A 102 -2.95 1.79 -5.43
CA GLY A 102 -2.32 0.67 -6.12
C GLY A 102 -1.05 0.20 -5.38
N VAL A 103 -0.70 -1.07 -5.53
CA VAL A 103 0.53 -1.65 -4.96
C VAL A 103 1.33 -2.34 -6.04
N LEU A 104 2.54 -1.87 -6.25
CA LEU A 104 3.44 -2.29 -7.33
C LEU A 104 3.62 -3.82 -7.38
N ALA A 105 3.93 -4.43 -6.23
CA ALA A 105 4.18 -5.87 -6.15
C ALA A 105 2.94 -6.71 -6.51
N ARG A 106 1.75 -6.28 -6.09
CA ARG A 106 0.49 -6.95 -6.43
C ARG A 106 0.13 -6.75 -7.89
N THR A 107 0.29 -5.54 -8.42
CA THR A 107 0.07 -5.22 -9.83
C THR A 107 0.98 -6.07 -10.72
N ALA A 108 2.28 -6.08 -10.45
CA ALA A 108 3.22 -6.89 -11.20
C ALA A 108 2.91 -8.40 -11.13
N THR A 109 2.51 -8.90 -9.95
CA THR A 109 2.12 -10.30 -9.79
C THR A 109 0.86 -10.62 -10.60
N ASN A 110 -0.14 -9.73 -10.58
CA ASN A 110 -1.38 -9.88 -11.33
C ASN A 110 -1.12 -9.95 -12.83
N VAL A 111 -0.31 -9.03 -13.36
CA VAL A 111 0.10 -8.99 -14.77
C VAL A 111 0.89 -10.25 -15.16
N ARG A 112 1.86 -10.67 -14.34
CA ARG A 112 2.61 -11.93 -14.57
C ARG A 112 1.71 -13.16 -14.55
N SER A 113 0.62 -13.13 -13.83
CA SER A 113 -0.40 -14.19 -13.80
C SER A 113 -1.35 -14.15 -15.00
N GLY A 114 -1.16 -13.23 -15.94
CA GLY A 114 -1.91 -13.14 -17.18
C GLY A 114 -3.00 -12.07 -17.21
N ALA A 115 -3.10 -11.24 -16.18
CA ALA A 115 -4.07 -10.12 -16.18
C ALA A 115 -3.68 -9.09 -17.24
N ARG A 116 -4.69 -8.68 -18.03
CA ARG A 116 -4.55 -7.69 -19.11
C ARG A 116 -5.58 -6.55 -19.00
N THR A 117 -6.57 -6.70 -18.14
CA THR A 117 -7.68 -5.77 -18.04
C THR A 117 -8.05 -5.50 -16.58
N PRO A 118 -8.76 -4.40 -16.28
CA PRO A 118 -9.26 -4.08 -14.94
C PRO A 118 -10.18 -5.17 -14.36
N VAL A 119 -10.75 -6.03 -15.21
CA VAL A 119 -11.64 -7.13 -14.78
C VAL A 119 -10.95 -8.06 -13.79
N ALA A 120 -9.64 -8.29 -13.94
CA ALA A 120 -8.88 -9.09 -12.99
C ALA A 120 -8.90 -8.49 -11.57
N GLY A 121 -8.79 -7.17 -11.44
CA GLY A 121 -8.93 -6.46 -10.17
C GLY A 121 -10.34 -6.56 -9.59
N MET A 122 -11.37 -6.46 -10.43
CA MET A 122 -12.77 -6.61 -10.00
C MET A 122 -13.06 -8.03 -9.49
N ILE A 123 -12.56 -9.06 -10.19
CA ILE A 123 -12.69 -10.47 -9.75
C ILE A 123 -11.93 -10.67 -8.42
N HIS A 124 -10.74 -10.09 -8.28
CA HIS A 124 -10.00 -10.14 -7.03
C HIS A 124 -10.79 -9.52 -5.87
N ALA A 125 -11.36 -8.34 -6.05
CA ALA A 125 -12.18 -7.68 -5.04
C ALA A 125 -13.44 -8.52 -4.68
N ALA A 126 -14.12 -9.07 -5.70
CA ALA A 126 -15.28 -9.94 -5.48
C ALA A 126 -14.89 -11.23 -4.73
N THR A 127 -13.75 -11.81 -5.05
CA THR A 127 -13.22 -13.00 -4.37
C THR A 127 -12.91 -12.71 -2.90
N LEU A 128 -12.27 -11.56 -2.61
CA LEU A 128 -12.01 -11.15 -1.23
C LEU A 128 -13.30 -10.91 -0.44
N LEU A 129 -14.30 -10.30 -1.08
CA LEU A 129 -15.62 -10.12 -0.47
C LEU A 129 -16.28 -11.47 -0.17
N LEU A 130 -16.23 -12.40 -1.11
CA LEU A 130 -16.77 -13.75 -0.92
C LEU A 130 -16.07 -14.47 0.24
N ILE A 131 -14.74 -14.39 0.30
CA ILE A 131 -13.95 -14.95 1.40
C ILE A 131 -14.34 -14.30 2.73
N LEU A 132 -14.50 -12.99 2.76
CA LEU A 132 -14.95 -12.28 3.97
C LEU A 132 -16.30 -12.77 4.45
N LEU A 133 -17.26 -12.91 3.55
CA LEU A 133 -18.64 -13.30 3.92
C LEU A 133 -18.75 -14.77 4.32
N LEU A 134 -18.00 -15.67 3.67
CA LEU A 134 -18.13 -17.12 3.87
C LEU A 134 -17.04 -17.72 4.77
N ALA A 135 -15.82 -17.23 4.69
CA ALA A 135 -14.64 -17.81 5.34
C ALA A 135 -14.16 -17.04 6.58
N ALA A 136 -14.75 -15.89 6.91
CA ALA A 136 -14.38 -15.16 8.12
C ALA A 136 -14.42 -16.00 9.42
N PRO A 137 -15.38 -16.94 9.60
CA PRO A 137 -15.36 -17.83 10.77
C PRO A 137 -14.15 -18.75 10.84
N LEU A 138 -13.54 -19.08 9.69
CA LEU A 138 -12.32 -19.86 9.64
C LEU A 138 -11.09 -18.98 9.92
N ALA A 139 -11.09 -17.76 9.41
CA ALA A 139 -10.00 -16.82 9.59
C ALA A 139 -9.76 -16.42 11.06
N LYS A 140 -10.77 -16.45 11.90
CA LYS A 140 -10.64 -16.18 13.35
C LYS A 140 -9.66 -17.09 14.07
N HIS A 141 -9.43 -18.29 13.56
CA HIS A 141 -8.52 -19.29 14.16
C HIS A 141 -7.07 -19.17 13.68
N ILE A 142 -6.77 -18.23 12.77
CA ILE A 142 -5.42 -18.03 12.27
C ILE A 142 -4.54 -17.51 13.40
N PRO A 143 -3.39 -18.19 13.71
CA PRO A 143 -2.45 -17.73 14.72
C PRO A 143 -1.78 -16.41 14.29
N MET A 144 -1.59 -15.48 15.21
CA MET A 144 -0.87 -14.22 14.96
C MET A 144 0.56 -14.47 14.50
N ALA A 145 1.21 -15.53 15.00
CA ALA A 145 2.54 -15.93 14.56
C ALA A 145 2.60 -16.29 13.05
N ALA A 146 1.53 -16.90 12.50
CA ALA A 146 1.45 -17.17 11.07
C ALA A 146 1.36 -15.88 10.24
N LEU A 147 0.56 -14.92 10.70
CA LEU A 147 0.48 -13.60 10.06
C LEU A 147 1.82 -12.86 10.10
N SER A 148 2.49 -12.88 11.26
CA SER A 148 3.82 -12.29 11.40
C SER A 148 4.84 -12.93 10.47
N ALA A 149 4.82 -14.26 10.34
CA ALA A 149 5.69 -14.98 9.42
C ALA A 149 5.43 -14.58 7.96
N VAL A 150 4.16 -14.47 7.56
CA VAL A 150 3.78 -13.98 6.22
C VAL A 150 4.28 -12.55 5.99
N LEU A 151 4.11 -11.66 6.97
CA LEU A 151 4.59 -10.27 6.87
C LEU A 151 6.11 -10.21 6.70
N VAL A 152 6.87 -11.02 7.45
CA VAL A 152 8.33 -11.09 7.29
C VAL A 152 8.71 -11.57 5.90
N VAL A 153 8.07 -12.63 5.39
CA VAL A 153 8.35 -13.14 4.04
C VAL A 153 8.00 -12.11 2.98
N VAL A 154 6.87 -11.41 3.14
CA VAL A 154 6.46 -10.33 2.22
C VAL A 154 7.47 -9.19 2.26
N ALA A 155 7.88 -8.73 3.44
CA ALA A 155 8.87 -7.67 3.59
C ALA A 155 10.21 -8.05 2.93
N LEU A 156 10.68 -9.28 3.11
CA LEU A 156 11.89 -9.77 2.47
C LEU A 156 11.78 -9.84 0.94
N ARG A 157 10.60 -10.19 0.41
CA ARG A 157 10.35 -10.27 -1.04
C ARG A 157 10.12 -8.90 -1.68
N MET A 158 9.55 -7.96 -0.95
CA MET A 158 9.31 -6.58 -1.41
C MET A 158 10.55 -5.70 -1.26
N GLY A 159 11.47 -6.06 -0.38
CA GLY A 159 12.74 -5.37 -0.26
C GLY A 159 13.54 -5.47 -1.56
N GLU A 160 13.73 -4.37 -2.24
CA GLU A 160 14.56 -4.30 -3.45
C GLU A 160 16.05 -4.33 -3.10
N TRP A 161 16.49 -5.42 -2.50
CA TRP A 161 17.87 -5.62 -2.03
C TRP A 161 18.92 -5.38 -3.11
N HIS A 162 18.51 -5.51 -4.37
CA HIS A 162 19.34 -5.23 -5.51
C HIS A 162 19.71 -3.74 -5.62
N GLN A 163 18.79 -2.86 -5.26
CA GLN A 163 19.01 -1.40 -5.28
C GLN A 163 20.13 -1.00 -4.33
N PHE A 164 20.21 -1.62 -3.16
CA PHE A 164 21.29 -1.35 -2.21
C PHE A 164 22.68 -1.69 -2.76
N ARG A 165 22.78 -2.69 -3.63
CA ARG A 165 24.04 -3.04 -4.30
C ARG A 165 24.39 -2.04 -5.40
N LEU A 166 23.40 -1.41 -6.02
CA LEU A 166 23.60 -0.43 -7.08
C LEU A 166 23.91 0.97 -6.55
N LEU A 167 23.70 1.25 -5.25
CA LEU A 167 23.96 2.55 -4.64
C LEU A 167 25.40 3.04 -4.90
N SER A 168 26.38 2.13 -4.97
CA SER A 168 27.79 2.47 -5.25
C SER A 168 28.02 3.03 -6.66
N HIS A 169 27.07 2.78 -7.59
CA HIS A 169 27.15 3.23 -8.99
C HIS A 169 26.29 4.48 -9.25
N TRP A 170 25.49 4.90 -8.27
CA TRP A 170 24.62 6.05 -8.42
C TRP A 170 25.35 7.36 -8.17
N PRO A 171 24.90 8.47 -8.78
CA PRO A 171 25.40 9.81 -8.45
C PRO A 171 25.22 10.09 -6.95
N LYS A 172 26.22 10.73 -6.35
CA LYS A 172 26.21 11.03 -4.90
C LYS A 172 24.96 11.76 -4.43
N SER A 173 24.38 12.63 -5.28
CA SER A 173 23.14 13.34 -5.00
C SER A 173 21.93 12.39 -4.87
N ASP A 174 21.84 11.38 -5.72
CA ASP A 174 20.72 10.43 -5.73
C ASP A 174 20.84 9.47 -4.56
N VAL A 175 22.08 9.08 -4.21
CA VAL A 175 22.37 8.33 -2.97
C VAL A 175 21.95 9.13 -1.74
N ALA A 176 22.23 10.45 -1.72
CA ALA A 176 21.82 11.29 -0.58
C ALA A 176 20.30 11.39 -0.45
N VAL A 177 19.57 11.55 -1.55
CA VAL A 177 18.09 11.54 -1.55
C VAL A 177 17.55 10.20 -1.06
N PHE A 178 18.09 9.10 -1.59
CA PHE A 178 17.67 7.75 -1.20
C PHE A 178 17.90 7.48 0.30
N LEU A 179 19.10 7.78 0.79
CA LEU A 179 19.41 7.58 2.22
C LEU A 179 18.59 8.50 3.13
N CYS A 180 18.38 9.74 2.73
CA CYS A 180 17.51 10.66 3.46
C CYS A 180 16.08 10.13 3.53
N ALA A 181 15.50 9.70 2.41
CA ALA A 181 14.19 9.09 2.35
C ALA A 181 14.10 7.85 3.26
N PHE A 182 15.07 6.95 3.13
CA PHE A 182 15.11 5.70 3.91
C PHE A 182 15.19 5.97 5.41
N ILE A 183 16.12 6.82 5.85
CA ILE A 183 16.29 7.16 7.27
C ILE A 183 15.02 7.82 7.81
N LEU A 184 14.45 8.81 7.10
CA LEU A 184 13.24 9.49 7.54
C LEU A 184 12.03 8.55 7.59
N THR A 185 11.90 7.61 6.64
CA THR A 185 10.82 6.61 6.66
C THR A 185 10.91 5.71 7.89
N VAL A 186 12.12 5.33 8.30
CA VAL A 186 12.33 4.44 9.45
C VAL A 186 12.22 5.17 10.79
N THR A 187 12.67 6.44 10.85
CA THR A 187 12.79 7.17 12.12
C THR A 187 11.61 8.09 12.44
N VAL A 188 10.89 8.55 11.42
CA VAL A 188 9.78 9.51 11.59
C VAL A 188 8.50 8.88 11.05
N ASP A 189 8.18 9.13 9.79
CA ASP A 189 7.05 8.55 9.08
C ASP A 189 7.23 8.65 7.55
N LEU A 190 6.41 7.90 6.82
CA LEU A 190 6.44 7.87 5.36
C LEU A 190 6.05 9.22 4.70
N PRO A 191 4.99 9.92 5.12
CA PRO A 191 4.61 11.21 4.55
C PRO A 191 5.71 12.25 4.64
N MET A 192 6.37 12.37 5.78
CA MET A 192 7.47 13.32 5.99
C MET A 192 8.70 12.94 5.18
N ALA A 193 9.01 11.64 5.08
CA ALA A 193 10.10 11.14 4.25
C ALA A 193 9.90 11.49 2.77
N VAL A 194 8.70 11.24 2.23
CA VAL A 194 8.35 11.54 0.83
C VAL A 194 8.40 13.04 0.58
N GLY A 195 7.78 13.86 1.42
CA GLY A 195 7.78 15.32 1.28
C GLY A 195 9.19 15.91 1.28
N THR A 196 9.99 15.54 2.27
CA THR A 196 11.39 16.02 2.38
C THR A 196 12.24 15.56 1.22
N SER A 197 12.10 14.30 0.81
CA SER A 197 12.88 13.73 -0.31
C SER A 197 12.50 14.36 -1.64
N LEU A 198 11.24 14.69 -1.85
CA LEU A 198 10.77 15.38 -3.05
C LEU A 198 11.35 16.80 -3.14
N ILE A 199 11.35 17.54 -2.04
CA ILE A 199 11.97 18.87 -1.98
C ILE A 199 13.47 18.77 -2.27
N LEU A 200 14.16 17.83 -1.64
CA LEU A 200 15.60 17.63 -1.84
C LEU A 200 15.91 17.23 -3.29
N ALA A 201 15.16 16.29 -3.85
CA ALA A 201 15.31 15.85 -5.24
C ALA A 201 15.07 17.00 -6.23
N SER A 202 14.05 17.81 -6.00
CA SER A 202 13.74 18.98 -6.82
C SER A 202 14.85 20.02 -6.77
N ALA A 203 15.38 20.33 -5.59
CA ALA A 203 16.49 21.27 -5.41
C ALA A 203 17.77 20.77 -6.12
N LEU A 204 18.07 19.48 -6.01
CA LEU A 204 19.22 18.88 -6.69
C LEU A 204 19.04 18.83 -8.22
N LEU A 205 17.83 18.61 -8.70
CA LEU A 205 17.51 18.67 -10.12
C LEU A 205 17.73 20.08 -10.68
N VAL A 206 17.21 21.11 -10.01
CA VAL A 206 17.40 22.51 -10.40
C VAL A 206 18.89 22.87 -10.44
N LYS A 207 19.66 22.43 -9.43
CA LYS A 207 21.11 22.64 -9.40
C LYS A 207 21.79 21.99 -10.61
N ARG A 208 21.48 20.72 -10.92
CA ARG A 208 22.05 20.01 -12.08
C ARG A 208 21.72 20.70 -13.41
N LEU A 209 20.47 21.16 -13.59
CA LEU A 209 20.06 21.90 -14.78
C LEU A 209 20.81 23.24 -14.92
N SER A 210 20.97 23.95 -13.81
CA SER A 210 21.73 25.20 -13.77
C SER A 210 23.20 24.99 -14.12
N GLU A 211 23.84 23.92 -13.66
CA GLU A 211 25.21 23.56 -13.98
C GLU A 211 25.36 23.15 -15.45
N ALA A 212 24.43 22.39 -16.00
CA ALA A 212 24.41 21.97 -17.41
C ALA A 212 24.27 23.17 -18.36
N THR A 213 23.50 24.21 -17.98
CA THR A 213 23.29 25.41 -18.79
C THR A 213 24.52 26.34 -18.81
N LYS A 214 25.40 26.25 -17.80
CA LYS A 214 26.63 27.05 -17.75
C LYS A 214 27.76 26.53 -18.63
N VAL A 215 27.65 25.32 -19.15
CA VAL A 215 28.68 24.66 -19.98
C VAL A 215 28.43 24.88 -21.49
N SER A 216 27.34 25.52 -21.87
CA SER A 216 26.97 25.88 -23.24
C SER A 216 27.23 27.38 -23.50
#